data_fcc71c4b207ca48d05f535f9c48288e8
#
_entry.id   fcc71c4b207ca48d05f535f9c48288e8
#
_cell.length_a   1.000
_cell.length_b   1.000
_cell.length_c   1.000
_cell.angle_alpha   90.00
_cell.angle_beta   90.00
_cell.angle_gamma   90.00
#
_symmetry.space_group_name_H-M   'P 1'
#
loop_
_entity.id
_entity.type
_entity.pdbx_description
1 polymer ?
#
loop_
_entity_poly.entity_id
_entity_poly.type
_entity_poly.pdbx_seq_one_letter_code
_entity_poly.pdbx_strand_id
1 'polypeptide(L)'
;AFYQLLLAQRNEELIMEALASVQEFQRGVKARVDAGQARPFEALKANVEVQKVSNDLNHARHALVVGRSRLNALTGGLLGKNFNVQGNFVSPPLELNPDGLVASASTQHPTVRRVRKEIERAEHSVVQERQSLIPFVTISGIFQQEAAETAYLARLSVPIPLWYRRQGEITGALSAKQRAEAEHARLQNELVAAITESVEEAHAAQDRIGVYEKGLLKQAEETLRIARISFQQGAAS
;
A
#
# COMPACT_ATOMS: atom_id res chain seq x y z
N ALA A 1 8.25 2.48 -0.99
CA ALA A 1 9.23 2.01 -1.99
C ALA A 1 10.66 2.33 -1.57
N PHE A 2 10.99 3.61 -1.19
CA PHE A 2 12.36 4.00 -0.80
C PHE A 2 12.91 3.17 0.36
N TYR A 3 12.24 3.15 1.51
CA TYR A 3 12.67 2.36 2.68
C TYR A 3 12.66 0.85 2.43
N GLN A 4 11.79 0.35 1.56
CA GLN A 4 11.80 -1.07 1.16
C GLN A 4 13.06 -1.41 0.35
N LEU A 5 13.49 -0.52 -0.55
CA LEU A 5 14.75 -0.71 -1.28
C LEU A 5 15.96 -0.58 -0.36
N LEU A 6 15.96 0.40 0.55
CA LEU A 6 17.02 0.56 1.56
C LEU A 6 17.15 -0.69 2.44
N LEU A 7 16.02 -1.26 2.88
CA LEU A 7 15.98 -2.51 3.63
C LEU A 7 16.54 -3.68 2.81
N ALA A 8 16.16 -3.80 1.54
CA ALA A 8 16.66 -4.84 0.66
C ALA A 8 18.18 -4.75 0.46
N GLN A 9 18.75 -3.53 0.34
CA GLN A 9 20.19 -3.31 0.27
C GLN A 9 20.89 -3.76 1.55
N ARG A 10 20.38 -3.35 2.73
CA ARG A 10 20.96 -3.74 4.01
C ARG A 10 20.86 -5.25 4.28
N ASN A 11 19.75 -5.86 3.85
CA ASN A 11 19.59 -7.30 3.97
C ASN A 11 20.56 -8.07 3.08
N GLU A 12 20.83 -7.62 1.85
CA GLU A 12 21.87 -8.23 0.98
C GLU A 12 23.23 -8.13 1.64
N GLU A 13 23.62 -6.96 2.16
CA GLU A 13 24.88 -6.75 2.87
C GLU A 13 25.06 -7.72 4.04
N LEU A 14 24.02 -7.82 4.90
CA LEU A 14 24.05 -8.72 6.07
C LEU A 14 24.15 -10.21 5.66
N ILE A 15 23.44 -10.63 4.63
CA ILE A 15 23.50 -12.02 4.17
C ILE A 15 24.85 -12.31 3.52
N MET A 16 25.50 -11.35 2.85
CA MET A 16 26.86 -11.51 2.35
C MET A 16 27.88 -11.72 3.50
N GLU A 17 27.76 -10.95 4.58
CA GLU A 17 28.59 -11.12 5.78
C GLU A 17 28.33 -12.47 6.45
N ALA A 18 27.07 -12.89 6.54
CA ALA A 18 26.70 -14.20 7.07
C ALA A 18 27.28 -15.33 6.20
N LEU A 19 27.23 -15.21 4.87
CA LEU A 19 27.80 -16.20 3.94
C LEU A 19 29.32 -16.33 4.15
N ALA A 20 30.02 -15.20 4.27
CA ALA A 20 31.46 -15.21 4.53
C ALA A 20 31.78 -15.94 5.86
N SER A 21 31.02 -15.68 6.92
CA SER A 21 31.19 -16.33 8.22
C SER A 21 30.92 -17.84 8.17
N VAL A 22 29.86 -18.26 7.49
CA VAL A 22 29.52 -19.69 7.35
C VAL A 22 30.55 -20.43 6.48
N GLN A 23 31.07 -19.77 5.45
CA GLN A 23 32.17 -20.34 4.62
C GLN A 23 33.47 -20.49 5.41
N GLU A 24 33.78 -19.53 6.30
CA GLU A 24 34.94 -19.65 7.20
C GLU A 24 34.75 -20.83 8.16
N PHE A 25 33.56 -20.94 8.76
CA PHE A 25 33.23 -22.06 9.63
C PHE A 25 33.33 -23.41 8.89
N GLN A 26 32.82 -23.52 7.66
CA GLN A 26 32.92 -24.71 6.82
C GLN A 26 34.40 -25.11 6.59
N ARG A 27 35.27 -24.14 6.28
CA ARG A 27 36.70 -24.39 6.10
C ARG A 27 37.34 -24.95 7.39
N GLY A 28 37.00 -24.38 8.55
CA GLY A 28 37.46 -24.85 9.83
C GLY A 28 36.99 -26.27 10.16
N VAL A 29 35.70 -26.58 9.92
CA VAL A 29 35.17 -27.93 10.10
C VAL A 29 35.87 -28.94 9.17
N LYS A 30 36.04 -28.58 7.88
CA LYS A 30 36.72 -29.44 6.92
C LYS A 30 38.15 -29.75 7.34
N ALA A 31 38.92 -28.75 7.79
CA ALA A 31 40.30 -28.97 8.31
C ALA A 31 40.33 -29.93 9.49
N ARG A 32 39.37 -29.82 10.42
CA ARG A 32 39.27 -30.75 11.57
C ARG A 32 38.89 -32.18 11.15
N VAL A 33 38.02 -32.35 10.15
CA VAL A 33 37.69 -33.66 9.58
C VAL A 33 38.88 -34.26 8.89
N ASP A 34 39.62 -33.46 8.08
CA ASP A 34 40.84 -33.93 7.38
C ASP A 34 41.96 -34.32 8.36
N ALA A 35 42.00 -33.67 9.57
CA ALA A 35 42.90 -34.02 10.67
C ALA A 35 42.38 -35.17 11.55
N GLY A 36 41.26 -35.78 11.26
CA GLY A 36 40.64 -36.83 12.08
C GLY A 36 40.03 -36.37 13.41
N GLN A 37 39.91 -35.08 13.63
CA GLN A 37 39.41 -34.48 14.87
C GLN A 37 37.91 -34.24 14.88
N ALA A 38 37.22 -34.38 13.75
CA ALA A 38 35.76 -34.27 13.59
C ALA A 38 35.22 -35.33 12.68
N ARG A 39 33.93 -35.60 12.77
CA ARG A 39 33.25 -36.61 11.96
C ARG A 39 32.95 -36.11 10.53
N PRO A 40 33.04 -36.94 9.49
CA PRO A 40 32.67 -36.53 8.11
C PRO A 40 31.28 -35.92 7.99
N PHE A 41 30.34 -36.34 8.81
CA PHE A 41 28.98 -35.79 8.87
C PHE A 41 28.95 -34.29 9.20
N GLU A 42 29.88 -33.79 10.02
CA GLU A 42 29.96 -32.36 10.39
C GLU A 42 30.34 -31.50 9.17
N ALA A 43 31.25 -32.00 8.33
CA ALA A 43 31.59 -31.31 7.08
C ALA A 43 30.42 -31.25 6.10
N LEU A 44 29.64 -32.35 6.04
CA LEU A 44 28.43 -32.36 5.21
C LEU A 44 27.38 -31.37 5.70
N LYS A 45 27.16 -31.32 7.02
CA LYS A 45 26.23 -30.36 7.64
C LYS A 45 26.66 -28.92 7.40
N ALA A 46 27.95 -28.62 7.55
CA ALA A 46 28.49 -27.28 7.28
C ALA A 46 28.32 -26.89 5.80
N ASN A 47 28.48 -27.85 4.88
CA ASN A 47 28.27 -27.60 3.45
C ASN A 47 26.78 -27.28 3.14
N VAL A 48 25.85 -28.00 3.75
CA VAL A 48 24.41 -27.70 3.61
C VAL A 48 24.08 -26.30 4.11
N GLU A 49 24.68 -25.86 5.21
CA GLU A 49 24.46 -24.49 5.73
C GLU A 49 25.00 -23.41 4.78
N VAL A 50 26.17 -23.62 4.17
CA VAL A 50 26.71 -22.71 3.13
C VAL A 50 25.74 -22.63 1.95
N GLN A 51 25.20 -23.76 1.48
CA GLN A 51 24.24 -23.77 0.35
C GLN A 51 22.95 -23.01 0.71
N LYS A 52 22.46 -23.17 1.93
CA LYS A 52 21.25 -22.48 2.40
C LYS A 52 21.46 -20.96 2.42
N VAL A 53 22.54 -20.47 3.06
CA VAL A 53 22.82 -19.03 3.10
C VAL A 53 23.12 -18.46 1.71
N SER A 54 23.75 -19.25 0.82
CA SER A 54 23.94 -18.88 -0.59
C SER A 54 22.62 -18.70 -1.34
N ASN A 55 21.65 -19.58 -1.08
CA ASN A 55 20.31 -19.45 -1.63
C ASN A 55 19.59 -18.20 -1.07
N ASP A 56 19.73 -17.93 0.23
CA ASP A 56 19.17 -16.72 0.85
C ASP A 56 19.75 -15.45 0.23
N LEU A 57 21.06 -15.45 -0.10
CA LEU A 57 21.69 -14.34 -0.84
C LEU A 57 21.05 -14.12 -2.22
N ASN A 58 20.77 -15.20 -2.95
CA ASN A 58 20.09 -15.08 -4.23
C ASN A 58 18.70 -14.49 -4.08
N HIS A 59 17.93 -14.90 -3.07
CA HIS A 59 16.64 -14.29 -2.76
C HIS A 59 16.75 -12.80 -2.41
N ALA A 60 17.73 -12.41 -1.61
CA ALA A 60 17.98 -11.00 -1.27
C ALA A 60 18.32 -10.17 -2.53
N ARG A 61 19.13 -10.69 -3.43
CA ARG A 61 19.44 -10.04 -4.73
C ARG A 61 18.21 -9.87 -5.61
N HIS A 62 17.34 -10.87 -5.67
CA HIS A 62 16.07 -10.74 -6.41
C HIS A 62 15.17 -9.66 -5.76
N ALA A 63 15.06 -9.61 -4.43
CA ALA A 63 14.32 -8.56 -3.74
C ALA A 63 14.85 -7.16 -4.04
N LEU A 64 16.17 -7.01 -4.14
CA LEU A 64 16.83 -5.77 -4.53
C LEU A 64 16.43 -5.32 -5.95
N VAL A 65 16.44 -6.24 -6.92
CA VAL A 65 16.03 -5.94 -8.31
C VAL A 65 14.58 -5.50 -8.35
N VAL A 66 13.69 -6.19 -7.62
CA VAL A 66 12.26 -5.83 -7.52
C VAL A 66 12.10 -4.46 -6.86
N GLY A 67 12.84 -4.18 -5.78
CA GLY A 67 12.81 -2.88 -5.09
C GLY A 67 13.23 -1.73 -6.00
N ARG A 68 14.32 -1.91 -6.78
CA ARG A 68 14.77 -0.94 -7.79
C ARG A 68 13.72 -0.71 -8.86
N SER A 69 13.13 -1.77 -9.39
CA SER A 69 12.08 -1.67 -10.40
C SER A 69 10.87 -0.87 -9.91
N ARG A 70 10.40 -1.14 -8.66
CA ARG A 70 9.27 -0.43 -8.05
C ARG A 70 9.57 1.07 -7.86
N LEU A 71 10.75 1.41 -7.35
CA LEU A 71 11.11 2.81 -7.15
C LEU A 71 11.27 3.53 -8.48
N ASN A 72 11.90 2.90 -9.47
CA ASN A 72 12.06 3.46 -10.82
C ASN A 72 10.69 3.71 -11.50
N ALA A 73 9.73 2.79 -11.34
CA ALA A 73 8.37 2.98 -11.86
C ALA A 73 7.67 4.21 -11.25
N LEU A 74 7.85 4.45 -9.93
CA LEU A 74 7.28 5.62 -9.24
C LEU A 74 7.91 6.95 -9.67
N THR A 75 9.14 6.92 -10.20
CA THR A 75 9.86 8.10 -10.71
C THR A 75 9.74 8.25 -12.23
N GLY A 76 8.81 7.53 -12.86
CA GLY A 76 8.61 7.61 -14.31
C GLY A 76 9.76 7.03 -15.15
N GLY A 77 10.56 6.13 -14.59
CA GLY A 77 11.67 5.48 -15.30
C GLY A 77 12.99 6.25 -15.30
N LEU A 78 13.06 7.38 -14.59
CA LEU A 78 14.21 8.30 -14.63
C LEU A 78 15.48 7.77 -13.97
N LEU A 79 15.37 6.78 -13.06
CA LEU A 79 16.52 6.27 -12.30
C LEU A 79 17.29 5.16 -13.02
N GLY A 80 16.75 4.62 -14.10
CA GLY A 80 17.36 3.51 -14.83
C GLY A 80 17.24 2.17 -14.09
N LYS A 81 18.09 1.19 -14.44
CA LYS A 81 18.00 -0.17 -13.88
C LYS A 81 18.91 -0.40 -12.67
N ASN A 82 20.05 0.28 -12.60
CA ASN A 82 21.09 0.06 -11.60
C ASN A 82 21.35 1.36 -10.83
N PHE A 83 20.81 1.46 -9.65
CA PHE A 83 21.04 2.55 -8.72
C PHE A 83 20.93 2.04 -7.28
N ASN A 84 21.56 2.76 -6.36
CA ASN A 84 21.45 2.52 -4.93
C ASN A 84 20.83 3.74 -4.27
N VAL A 85 20.12 3.49 -3.17
CA VAL A 85 19.60 4.55 -2.31
C VAL A 85 20.51 4.72 -1.10
N GLN A 86 20.63 5.95 -0.63
CA GLN A 86 21.35 6.27 0.59
C GLN A 86 20.39 6.85 1.62
N GLY A 87 20.51 6.41 2.85
CA GLY A 87 19.66 6.87 3.95
C GLY A 87 19.88 6.07 5.22
N ASN A 88 19.31 6.57 6.29
CA ASN A 88 19.30 5.89 7.59
C ASN A 88 17.86 5.56 7.98
N PHE A 89 17.69 4.44 8.69
CA PHE A 89 16.42 4.16 9.36
C PHE A 89 16.36 5.05 10.59
N VAL A 90 15.47 6.04 10.55
CA VAL A 90 15.18 6.91 11.68
C VAL A 90 13.82 6.51 12.22
N SER A 91 13.77 6.12 13.48
CA SER A 91 12.51 5.88 14.20
C SER A 91 12.23 7.12 15.04
N PRO A 92 11.42 8.09 14.56
CA PRO A 92 11.00 9.20 15.41
C PRO A 92 10.09 8.66 16.53
N PRO A 93 10.06 9.29 17.71
CA PRO A 93 9.05 8.97 18.71
C PRO A 93 7.68 9.20 18.12
N LEU A 94 6.87 8.16 18.07
CA LEU A 94 5.51 8.19 17.50
C LEU A 94 4.52 8.48 18.64
N GLU A 95 4.16 9.73 18.80
CA GLU A 95 2.98 10.12 19.58
C GLU A 95 1.77 10.13 18.64
N LEU A 96 1.22 8.95 18.38
CA LEU A 96 0.04 8.81 17.53
C LEU A 96 -1.22 8.94 18.40
N ASN A 97 -2.00 9.97 18.12
CA ASN A 97 -3.35 10.10 18.67
C ASN A 97 -4.36 9.55 17.66
N PRO A 98 -4.91 8.34 17.86
CA PRO A 98 -5.84 7.72 16.91
C PRO A 98 -7.08 8.59 16.65
N ASP A 99 -7.65 9.19 17.70
CA ASP A 99 -8.86 10.01 17.59
C ASP A 99 -8.62 11.26 16.75
N GLY A 100 -7.46 11.92 16.94
CA GLY A 100 -7.05 13.08 16.14
C GLY A 100 -6.84 12.72 14.67
N LEU A 101 -6.25 11.56 14.39
CA LEU A 101 -6.06 11.04 13.03
C LEU A 101 -7.39 10.73 12.36
N VAL A 102 -8.33 10.08 13.07
CA VAL A 102 -9.67 9.78 12.57
C VAL A 102 -10.44 11.07 12.28
N ALA A 103 -10.40 12.04 13.17
CA ALA A 103 -11.06 13.33 12.96
C ALA A 103 -10.52 14.07 11.72
N SER A 104 -9.20 14.10 11.57
CA SER A 104 -8.54 14.69 10.40
C SER A 104 -8.90 13.95 9.10
N ALA A 105 -8.82 12.63 9.10
CA ALA A 105 -9.14 11.80 7.94
C ALA A 105 -10.61 11.93 7.52
N SER A 106 -11.53 11.98 8.48
CA SER A 106 -12.97 12.14 8.23
C SER A 106 -13.34 13.45 7.52
N THR A 107 -12.45 14.44 7.57
CA THR A 107 -12.68 15.76 6.93
C THR A 107 -11.81 15.97 5.71
N GLN A 108 -10.53 15.54 5.75
CA GLN A 108 -9.51 15.92 4.78
C GLN A 108 -9.18 14.80 3.78
N HIS A 109 -9.49 13.53 4.10
CA HIS A 109 -9.12 12.43 3.22
C HIS A 109 -9.77 12.56 1.84
N PRO A 110 -9.01 12.46 0.74
CA PRO A 110 -9.50 12.71 -0.61
C PRO A 110 -10.70 11.84 -0.99
N THR A 111 -10.70 10.58 -0.57
CA THR A 111 -11.81 9.65 -0.85
C THR A 111 -13.09 10.04 -0.12
N VAL A 112 -13.00 10.53 1.13
CA VAL A 112 -14.16 11.04 1.87
C VAL A 112 -14.73 12.27 1.18
N ARG A 113 -13.87 13.19 0.76
CA ARG A 113 -14.26 14.40 0.00
C ARG A 113 -14.95 14.02 -1.32
N ARG A 114 -14.43 13.02 -2.03
CA ARG A 114 -15.04 12.53 -3.27
C ARG A 114 -16.46 12.00 -3.02
N VAL A 115 -16.62 11.10 -2.04
CA VAL A 115 -17.94 10.50 -1.76
C VAL A 115 -18.93 11.55 -1.25
N ARG A 116 -18.48 12.56 -0.48
CA ARG A 116 -19.32 13.70 -0.10
C ARG A 116 -19.82 14.48 -1.32
N LYS A 117 -18.96 14.69 -2.32
CA LYS A 117 -19.36 15.32 -3.58
C LYS A 117 -20.32 14.44 -4.41
N GLU A 118 -20.24 13.12 -4.27
CA GLU A 118 -21.22 12.21 -4.88
C GLU A 118 -22.60 12.32 -4.23
N ILE A 119 -22.67 12.50 -2.90
CA ILE A 119 -23.94 12.78 -2.20
C ILE A 119 -24.53 14.09 -2.70
N GLU A 120 -23.75 15.19 -2.73
CA GLU A 120 -24.20 16.49 -3.26
C GLU A 120 -24.73 16.35 -4.70
N ARG A 121 -24.01 15.62 -5.55
CA ARG A 121 -24.45 15.33 -6.93
C ARG A 121 -25.77 14.59 -6.97
N ALA A 122 -25.93 13.56 -6.14
CA ALA A 122 -27.17 12.76 -6.07
C ALA A 122 -28.33 13.62 -5.54
N GLU A 123 -28.10 14.52 -4.59
CA GLU A 123 -29.10 15.50 -4.13
C GLU A 123 -29.55 16.43 -5.24
N HIS A 124 -28.63 16.98 -6.00
CA HIS A 124 -28.95 17.81 -7.16
C HIS A 124 -29.74 17.02 -8.23
N SER A 125 -29.42 15.73 -8.42
CA SER A 125 -30.19 14.87 -9.32
C SER A 125 -31.64 14.72 -8.86
N VAL A 126 -31.89 14.52 -7.56
CA VAL A 126 -33.27 14.47 -7.02
C VAL A 126 -34.00 15.79 -7.26
N VAL A 127 -33.33 16.93 -7.03
CA VAL A 127 -33.93 18.26 -7.30
C VAL A 127 -34.23 18.41 -8.79
N GLN A 128 -33.33 18.03 -9.67
CA GLN A 128 -33.50 18.08 -11.11
C GLN A 128 -34.71 17.25 -11.57
N GLU A 129 -34.84 16.01 -11.08
CA GLU A 129 -35.97 15.16 -11.44
C GLU A 129 -37.31 15.74 -10.98
N ARG A 130 -37.35 16.35 -9.80
CA ARG A 130 -38.52 17.07 -9.28
C ARG A 130 -38.83 18.33 -10.07
N GLN A 131 -37.84 19.11 -10.46
CA GLN A 131 -38.04 20.31 -11.28
C GLN A 131 -38.50 19.97 -12.71
N SER A 132 -38.10 18.83 -13.23
CA SER A 132 -38.56 18.34 -14.54
C SER A 132 -40.04 18.00 -14.58
N LEU A 133 -40.75 18.07 -13.45
CA LEU A 133 -42.23 18.05 -13.42
C LEU A 133 -42.87 19.36 -13.92
N ILE A 134 -42.12 20.48 -13.87
CA ILE A 134 -42.57 21.78 -14.32
C ILE A 134 -42.52 21.77 -15.86
N PRO A 135 -43.67 21.95 -16.55
CA PRO A 135 -43.66 21.96 -18.00
C PRO A 135 -42.88 23.15 -18.54
N PHE A 136 -42.05 22.90 -19.55
CA PHE A 136 -41.34 23.97 -20.24
C PHE A 136 -42.19 24.47 -21.40
N VAL A 137 -42.15 25.79 -21.61
CA VAL A 137 -42.87 26.43 -22.75
C VAL A 137 -41.89 26.51 -23.92
N THR A 138 -42.26 25.92 -25.04
CA THR A 138 -41.51 26.01 -26.30
C THR A 138 -42.19 27.01 -27.22
N ILE A 139 -41.45 28.05 -27.60
CA ILE A 139 -41.86 29.02 -28.64
C ILE A 139 -41.00 28.74 -29.87
N SER A 140 -41.61 28.46 -30.99
CA SER A 140 -40.92 28.26 -32.28
C SER A 140 -41.50 29.08 -33.38
N GLY A 141 -40.67 29.79 -34.15
CA GLY A 141 -41.00 30.43 -35.42
C GLY A 141 -40.59 29.52 -36.58
N ILE A 142 -41.49 29.26 -37.49
CA ILE A 142 -41.23 28.47 -38.67
C ILE A 142 -41.44 29.37 -39.89
N PHE A 143 -40.43 29.48 -40.72
CA PHE A 143 -40.46 30.08 -42.02
C PHE A 143 -40.46 28.99 -43.07
N GLN A 144 -41.46 28.96 -43.90
CA GLN A 144 -41.61 27.97 -44.96
C GLN A 144 -41.86 28.70 -46.29
N GLN A 145 -41.08 28.37 -47.30
CA GLN A 145 -41.19 28.90 -48.62
C GLN A 145 -41.36 27.72 -49.61
N GLU A 146 -42.51 27.64 -50.28
CA GLU A 146 -42.77 26.68 -51.33
C GLU A 146 -43.14 27.41 -52.59
N ALA A 147 -42.35 27.20 -53.64
CA ALA A 147 -42.58 27.72 -55.03
C ALA A 147 -42.98 29.20 -55.10
N ALA A 148 -44.25 29.54 -54.95
CA ALA A 148 -44.76 30.89 -55.01
C ALA A 148 -45.40 31.42 -53.73
N GLU A 149 -45.41 30.61 -52.66
CA GLU A 149 -46.05 30.98 -51.40
C GLU A 149 -45.04 31.01 -50.27
N THR A 150 -45.13 32.02 -49.42
CA THR A 150 -44.29 32.19 -48.21
C THR A 150 -45.22 32.17 -47.00
N ALA A 151 -44.95 31.25 -46.09
CA ALA A 151 -45.67 31.13 -44.81
C ALA A 151 -44.81 31.39 -43.62
N TYR A 152 -45.32 32.17 -42.67
CA TYR A 152 -44.75 32.41 -41.36
C TYR A 152 -45.66 31.80 -40.31
N LEU A 153 -45.16 30.87 -39.52
CA LEU A 153 -45.92 30.27 -38.42
C LEU A 153 -45.22 30.51 -37.10
N ALA A 154 -45.99 30.90 -36.10
CA ALA A 154 -45.57 30.91 -34.72
C ALA A 154 -46.28 29.78 -33.98
N ARG A 155 -45.51 28.95 -33.24
CA ARG A 155 -46.03 27.84 -32.46
C ARG A 155 -45.65 28.02 -30.99
N LEU A 156 -46.66 27.92 -30.13
CA LEU A 156 -46.51 27.80 -28.69
C LEU A 156 -46.87 26.38 -28.25
N SER A 157 -45.99 25.68 -27.60
CA SER A 157 -46.23 24.31 -27.14
C SER A 157 -45.91 24.19 -25.64
N VAL A 158 -46.83 23.65 -24.87
CA VAL A 158 -46.73 23.40 -23.44
C VAL A 158 -47.07 21.94 -23.19
N PRO A 159 -46.12 21.05 -22.88
CA PRO A 159 -46.39 19.68 -22.54
C PRO A 159 -47.04 19.58 -21.16
N ILE A 160 -48.26 19.12 -21.06
CA ILE A 160 -48.99 18.94 -19.79
C ILE A 160 -48.89 17.46 -19.38
N PRO A 161 -48.18 17.11 -18.30
CA PRO A 161 -48.02 15.73 -17.81
C PRO A 161 -49.30 15.27 -17.09
N LEU A 162 -50.26 14.65 -17.81
CA LEU A 162 -51.53 14.22 -17.22
C LEU A 162 -51.43 12.92 -16.42
N TRP A 163 -50.66 11.95 -16.91
CA TRP A 163 -50.56 10.61 -16.31
C TRP A 163 -49.16 10.30 -15.79
N TYR A 164 -48.12 10.73 -16.47
CA TYR A 164 -46.73 10.44 -16.14
C TYR A 164 -46.10 11.56 -15.30
N ARG A 165 -45.88 11.29 -14.02
CA ARG A 165 -45.29 12.24 -13.05
C ARG A 165 -43.88 11.89 -12.66
N ARG A 166 -43.11 11.23 -13.52
CA ARG A 166 -41.72 10.88 -13.33
C ARG A 166 -41.44 10.15 -11.99
N GLN A 167 -42.42 9.38 -11.48
CA GLN A 167 -42.28 8.70 -10.17
C GLN A 167 -41.10 7.72 -10.16
N GLY A 168 -40.88 7.02 -11.25
CA GLY A 168 -39.76 6.07 -11.39
C GLY A 168 -38.40 6.77 -11.32
N GLU A 169 -38.24 7.89 -12.03
CA GLU A 169 -36.99 8.68 -12.03
C GLU A 169 -36.72 9.30 -10.68
N ILE A 170 -37.73 9.88 -10.05
CA ILE A 170 -37.60 10.46 -8.70
C ILE A 170 -37.22 9.38 -7.69
N THR A 171 -37.87 8.19 -7.73
CA THR A 171 -37.54 7.07 -6.86
C THR A 171 -36.13 6.54 -7.15
N GLY A 172 -35.75 6.46 -8.42
CA GLY A 172 -34.39 6.10 -8.86
C GLY A 172 -33.34 7.07 -8.31
N ALA A 173 -33.58 8.38 -8.42
CA ALA A 173 -32.68 9.42 -7.90
C ALA A 173 -32.57 9.38 -6.36
N LEU A 174 -33.70 9.16 -5.66
CA LEU A 174 -33.70 8.97 -4.20
C LEU A 174 -32.90 7.73 -3.77
N SER A 175 -33.07 6.62 -4.50
CA SER A 175 -32.31 5.40 -4.24
C SER A 175 -30.81 5.58 -4.49
N ALA A 176 -30.45 6.36 -5.52
CA ALA A 176 -29.05 6.71 -5.78
C ALA A 176 -28.45 7.57 -4.66
N LYS A 177 -29.21 8.55 -4.12
CA LYS A 177 -28.81 9.33 -2.95
C LYS A 177 -28.57 8.45 -1.74
N GLN A 178 -29.54 7.58 -1.39
CA GLN A 178 -29.39 6.66 -0.25
C GLN A 178 -28.20 5.73 -0.40
N ARG A 179 -27.89 5.27 -1.61
CA ARG A 179 -26.69 4.47 -1.89
C ARG A 179 -25.41 5.26 -1.65
N ALA A 180 -25.34 6.52 -2.06
CA ALA A 180 -24.18 7.38 -1.82
C ALA A 180 -23.97 7.68 -0.32
N GLU A 181 -25.06 7.88 0.42
CA GLU A 181 -25.04 8.06 1.89
C GLU A 181 -24.54 6.79 2.59
N ALA A 182 -25.03 5.61 2.20
CA ALA A 182 -24.59 4.33 2.74
C ALA A 182 -23.10 4.07 2.43
N GLU A 183 -22.65 4.40 1.22
CA GLU A 183 -21.23 4.29 0.83
C GLU A 183 -20.33 5.22 1.66
N HIS A 184 -20.80 6.44 1.97
CA HIS A 184 -20.08 7.36 2.85
C HIS A 184 -19.93 6.78 4.25
N ALA A 185 -21.00 6.23 4.84
CA ALA A 185 -20.95 5.61 6.15
C ALA A 185 -20.02 4.38 6.18
N ARG A 186 -20.08 3.53 5.14
CA ARG A 186 -19.18 2.39 4.98
C ARG A 186 -17.71 2.84 4.95
N LEU A 187 -17.41 3.84 4.12
CA LEU A 187 -16.06 4.36 3.99
C LEU A 187 -15.52 4.97 5.29
N GLN A 188 -16.37 5.67 6.05
CA GLN A 188 -15.97 6.20 7.36
C GLN A 188 -15.57 5.07 8.32
N ASN A 189 -16.35 4.00 8.39
CA ASN A 189 -16.03 2.85 9.24
C ASN A 189 -14.74 2.15 8.80
N GLU A 190 -14.53 1.99 7.49
CA GLU A 190 -13.30 1.43 6.94
C GLU A 190 -12.07 2.29 7.26
N LEU A 191 -12.20 3.62 7.20
CA LEU A 191 -11.12 4.53 7.57
C LEU A 191 -10.77 4.44 9.06
N VAL A 192 -11.77 4.35 9.93
CA VAL A 192 -11.53 4.15 11.37
C VAL A 192 -10.76 2.85 11.61
N ALA A 193 -11.21 1.75 11.01
CA ALA A 193 -10.55 0.46 11.13
C ALA A 193 -9.10 0.50 10.60
N ALA A 194 -8.88 1.05 9.40
CA ALA A 194 -7.55 1.14 8.79
C ALA A 194 -6.59 2.04 9.58
N ILE A 195 -7.08 3.14 10.16
CA ILE A 195 -6.26 4.03 11.00
C ILE A 195 -5.88 3.29 12.29
N THR A 196 -6.84 2.64 12.96
CA THR A 196 -6.58 1.88 14.18
C THR A 196 -5.56 0.77 13.91
N GLU A 197 -5.74 -0.03 12.86
CA GLU A 197 -4.80 -1.06 12.46
C GLU A 197 -3.39 -0.50 12.22
N SER A 198 -3.27 0.59 11.45
CA SER A 198 -1.97 1.21 11.15
C SER A 198 -1.28 1.78 12.40
N VAL A 199 -2.04 2.32 13.35
CA VAL A 199 -1.51 2.84 14.62
C VAL A 199 -1.00 1.68 15.48
N GLU A 200 -1.77 0.60 15.62
CA GLU A 200 -1.37 -0.58 16.40
C GLU A 200 -0.16 -1.29 15.77
N GLU A 201 -0.10 -1.38 14.43
CA GLU A 201 1.08 -1.90 13.74
C GLU A 201 2.33 -1.04 14.01
N ALA A 202 2.18 0.29 14.04
CA ALA A 202 3.28 1.20 14.34
C ALA A 202 3.76 1.04 15.78
N HIS A 203 2.86 0.93 16.77
CA HIS A 203 3.20 0.66 18.16
C HIS A 203 3.90 -0.70 18.31
N ALA A 204 3.36 -1.76 17.70
CA ALA A 204 3.97 -3.08 17.73
C ALA A 204 5.37 -3.10 17.09
N ALA A 205 5.58 -2.30 16.03
CA ALA A 205 6.90 -2.15 15.42
C ALA A 205 7.88 -1.41 16.35
N GLN A 206 7.43 -0.37 17.04
CA GLN A 206 8.21 0.38 18.00
C GLN A 206 8.62 -0.47 19.21
N ASP A 207 7.68 -1.23 19.76
CA ASP A 207 7.94 -2.16 20.86
C ASP A 207 8.97 -3.22 20.45
N ARG A 208 8.88 -3.73 19.23
CA ARG A 208 9.83 -4.70 18.68
C ARG A 208 11.23 -4.11 18.58
N ILE A 209 11.37 -2.88 18.07
CA ILE A 209 12.65 -2.16 18.04
C ILE A 209 13.20 -2.03 19.47
N GLY A 210 12.37 -1.63 20.44
CA GLY A 210 12.75 -1.51 21.83
C GLY A 210 13.27 -2.80 22.45
N VAL A 211 12.75 -3.97 22.10
CA VAL A 211 13.24 -5.28 22.55
C VAL A 211 14.67 -5.53 22.03
N TYR A 212 14.91 -5.23 20.75
CA TYR A 212 16.26 -5.39 20.17
C TYR A 212 17.27 -4.43 20.79
N GLU A 213 16.93 -3.16 20.97
CA GLU A 213 17.81 -2.13 21.54
C GLU A 213 18.10 -2.38 23.03
N LYS A 214 17.13 -2.89 23.80
CA LYS A 214 17.24 -3.15 25.23
C LYS A 214 18.13 -4.34 25.61
N GLY A 215 18.70 -5.04 24.66
CA GLY A 215 19.74 -6.02 24.98
C GLY A 215 19.73 -7.29 24.12
N LEU A 216 18.69 -7.58 23.32
CA LEU A 216 18.66 -8.81 22.53
C LEU A 216 19.83 -8.87 21.52
N LEU A 217 20.17 -7.77 20.86
CA LEU A 217 21.32 -7.68 19.95
C LEU A 217 22.63 -7.96 20.71
N LYS A 218 22.85 -7.32 21.87
CA LYS A 218 24.04 -7.53 22.68
C LYS A 218 24.19 -8.97 23.18
N GLN A 219 23.08 -9.61 23.56
CA GLN A 219 23.07 -11.02 23.95
C GLN A 219 23.39 -11.95 22.77
N ALA A 220 22.86 -11.66 21.57
CA ALA A 220 23.14 -12.43 20.37
C ALA A 220 24.62 -12.32 19.96
N GLU A 221 25.18 -11.11 19.99
CA GLU A 221 26.60 -10.87 19.70
C GLU A 221 27.52 -11.60 20.69
N GLU A 222 27.20 -11.55 21.97
CA GLU A 222 27.97 -12.26 23.00
C GLU A 222 27.88 -13.78 22.87
N THR A 223 26.67 -14.29 22.53
CA THR A 223 26.47 -15.71 22.25
C THR A 223 27.31 -16.17 21.05
N LEU A 224 27.33 -15.37 19.97
CA LEU A 224 28.13 -15.64 18.78
C LEU A 224 29.63 -15.64 19.14
N ARG A 225 30.07 -14.68 19.94
CA ARG A 225 31.46 -14.59 20.41
C ARG A 225 31.87 -15.84 21.20
N ILE A 226 31.05 -16.25 22.15
CA ILE A 226 31.31 -17.45 22.96
C ILE A 226 31.34 -18.69 22.09
N ALA A 227 30.37 -18.84 21.16
CA ALA A 227 30.29 -19.97 20.23
C ALA A 227 31.55 -20.07 19.36
N ARG A 228 32.07 -18.95 18.85
CA ARG A 228 33.29 -18.91 18.03
C ARG A 228 34.52 -19.38 18.87
N ILE A 229 34.66 -18.88 20.09
CA ILE A 229 35.78 -19.28 20.99
C ILE A 229 35.68 -20.77 21.31
N SER A 230 34.52 -21.27 21.69
CA SER A 230 34.28 -22.67 22.01
C SER A 230 34.58 -23.59 20.83
N PHE A 231 34.21 -23.18 19.61
CA PHE A 231 34.56 -23.92 18.40
C PHE A 231 36.08 -23.95 18.15
N GLN A 232 36.77 -22.81 18.31
CA GLN A 232 38.23 -22.74 18.13
C GLN A 232 38.98 -23.60 19.16
N GLN A 233 38.47 -23.70 20.39
CA GLN A 233 39.04 -24.55 21.46
C GLN A 233 38.63 -26.03 21.35
N GLY A 234 37.81 -26.40 20.36
CA GLY A 234 37.37 -27.78 20.21
C GLY A 234 36.32 -28.25 21.23
N ALA A 235 35.79 -27.36 22.04
CA ALA A 235 34.82 -27.65 23.10
C ALA A 235 33.35 -27.70 22.58
N ALA A 236 33.09 -27.23 21.37
CA ALA A 236 31.78 -27.29 20.72
C ALA A 236 31.87 -27.97 19.35
N SER A 237 30.88 -28.83 19.07
CA SER A 237 30.69 -29.53 17.79
C SER A 237 29.48 -28.98 17.03
#